data_d9c1e15efa4d8dc68b076ca62b1a9a59
#
_entry.id   d9c1e15efa4d8dc68b076ca62b1a9a59
#
_cell.length_a   1.000
_cell.length_b   1.000
_cell.length_c   1.000
_cell.angle_alpha   90.00
_cell.angle_beta   90.00
_cell.angle_gamma   90.00
#
_symmetry.space_group_name_H-M   'P 1'
#
loop_
_entity.id
_entity.type
_entity.pdbx_description
1 polymer ?
#
loop_
_entity_poly.entity_id
_entity_poly.type
_entity_poly.pdbx_seq_one_letter_code
_entity_poly.pdbx_strand_id
1 'polypeptide(L)'
;MAIMFNGKKLYFADLHLHSRYSRACSKDLNLPNLEKWGRIKGLDLIGTGDFTHPLWLQELKENLTEKNGIFFSKTGFAFLLTGEISLIYTQERGRKVHLVLLAPSFEAVDKINSWLDTKGRRDYDGRPIFKISCEDFAAKLKTIDDKIEIIPAHAWTPHFGIFGSESGFDSLKEAFGSQVNRIHAIETGISSDPAMNLRVTELQSKSIISFSDSHSYWPWRLGREATIFSCIDSFDDVIREIRENKILGTVEANPAYGKYHYDGHRLCGFSCSVEETKKLNSICPICKRPLLLGVENRVDSLADHGKAVENAKVTFEILPLHELISSVKNLGVRSKKVWEEYNKLIEKFGNEFEVLINA
;
A
#
# COMPACT_ATOMS: atom_id res chain seq x y z
N MET A 1 3.16 21.67 -13.73
CA MET A 1 4.60 21.93 -13.39
C MET A 1 5.13 20.70 -12.68
N ALA A 2 6.44 20.44 -12.65
CA ALA A 2 6.99 19.31 -11.91
C ALA A 2 7.22 19.72 -10.45
N ILE A 3 6.74 18.93 -9.49
CA ILE A 3 7.02 19.17 -8.08
C ILE A 3 8.50 18.90 -7.83
N MET A 4 9.20 19.86 -7.23
CA MET A 4 10.64 19.81 -6.99
C MET A 4 10.91 19.87 -5.49
N PHE A 5 11.87 19.08 -5.02
CA PHE A 5 12.37 19.15 -3.65
C PHE A 5 13.89 19.04 -3.64
N ASN A 6 14.57 19.99 -2.99
CA ASN A 6 16.04 20.07 -2.96
C ASN A 6 16.69 19.94 -4.35
N GLY A 7 16.09 20.57 -5.38
CA GLY A 7 16.57 20.57 -6.77
C GLY A 7 16.33 19.25 -7.54
N LYS A 8 15.65 18.28 -6.95
CA LYS A 8 15.26 17.01 -7.61
C LYS A 8 13.78 17.03 -7.97
N LYS A 9 13.45 16.49 -9.14
CA LYS A 9 12.06 16.23 -9.51
C LYS A 9 11.54 15.07 -8.68
N LEU A 10 10.32 15.22 -8.15
CA LEU A 10 9.61 14.18 -7.44
C LEU A 10 8.70 13.43 -8.40
N TYR A 11 8.76 12.09 -8.37
CA TYR A 11 7.87 11.21 -9.10
C TYR A 11 7.00 10.46 -8.10
N PHE A 12 5.68 10.65 -8.19
CA PHE A 12 4.71 10.05 -7.28
C PHE A 12 4.18 8.74 -7.84
N ALA A 13 4.27 7.67 -7.05
CA ALA A 13 3.79 6.36 -7.44
C ALA A 13 2.86 5.75 -6.39
N ASP A 14 1.73 5.20 -6.85
CA ASP A 14 0.81 4.37 -6.06
C ASP A 14 0.80 2.96 -6.66
N LEU A 15 1.49 2.01 -6.02
CA LEU A 15 1.74 0.68 -6.58
C LEU A 15 0.92 -0.43 -5.92
N HIS A 16 0.09 -0.11 -4.91
CA HIS A 16 -0.83 -1.04 -4.28
C HIS A 16 -2.27 -0.58 -4.45
N LEU A 17 -2.94 -1.20 -5.38
CA LEU A 17 -4.36 -0.99 -5.66
C LEU A 17 -4.97 -2.25 -6.26
N HIS A 18 -6.27 -2.23 -6.45
CA HIS A 18 -7.02 -3.34 -6.99
C HIS A 18 -7.67 -3.02 -8.32
N SER A 19 -8.20 -4.04 -8.99
CA SER A 19 -9.00 -3.93 -10.20
C SER A 19 -10.48 -4.22 -9.92
N ARG A 20 -11.30 -4.10 -10.95
CA ARG A 20 -12.74 -4.47 -10.90
C ARG A 20 -13.00 -5.95 -10.60
N TYR A 21 -11.97 -6.78 -10.62
CA TYR A 21 -12.06 -8.22 -10.34
C TYR A 21 -11.81 -8.56 -8.86
N SER A 22 -11.38 -7.60 -8.05
CA SER A 22 -11.27 -7.77 -6.60
C SER A 22 -12.59 -7.47 -5.89
N ARG A 23 -12.81 -8.20 -4.79
CA ARG A 23 -13.98 -8.00 -3.93
C ARG A 23 -14.01 -6.58 -3.38
N ALA A 24 -15.23 -6.06 -3.21
CA ALA A 24 -15.48 -4.71 -2.72
C ALA A 24 -14.98 -3.58 -3.63
N CYS A 25 -14.48 -3.87 -4.83
CA CYS A 25 -14.05 -2.88 -5.80
C CYS A 25 -15.19 -2.38 -6.69
N SER A 26 -15.02 -1.16 -7.21
CA SER A 26 -15.91 -0.62 -8.25
C SER A 26 -15.76 -1.41 -9.55
N LYS A 27 -16.88 -1.69 -10.22
CA LYS A 27 -16.88 -2.30 -11.57
C LYS A 27 -16.20 -1.42 -12.63
N ASP A 28 -16.10 -0.12 -12.37
CA ASP A 28 -15.46 0.87 -13.24
C ASP A 28 -13.95 1.05 -12.92
N LEU A 29 -13.39 0.24 -12.03
CA LEU A 29 -11.97 0.24 -11.73
C LEU A 29 -11.20 -0.49 -12.84
N ASN A 30 -10.95 0.22 -13.92
CA ASN A 30 -10.33 -0.21 -15.17
C ASN A 30 -9.19 0.73 -15.57
N LEU A 31 -8.36 0.33 -16.54
CA LEU A 31 -7.19 1.11 -16.98
C LEU A 31 -7.53 2.56 -17.39
N PRO A 32 -8.58 2.84 -18.20
CA PRO A 32 -8.91 4.21 -18.56
C PRO A 32 -9.25 5.11 -17.36
N ASN A 33 -9.98 4.59 -16.37
CA ASN A 33 -10.31 5.35 -15.16
C ASN A 33 -9.11 5.51 -14.23
N LEU A 34 -8.27 4.49 -14.09
CA LEU A 34 -7.01 4.58 -13.33
C LEU A 34 -6.10 5.64 -13.93
N GLU A 35 -5.91 5.63 -15.24
CA GLU A 35 -5.11 6.64 -15.93
C GLU A 35 -5.70 8.05 -15.76
N LYS A 36 -6.99 8.24 -16.06
CA LYS A 36 -7.67 9.54 -15.92
C LYS A 36 -7.45 10.14 -14.54
N TRP A 37 -7.74 9.36 -13.51
CA TRP A 37 -7.69 9.85 -12.13
C TRP A 37 -6.28 9.90 -11.57
N GLY A 38 -5.37 9.04 -12.06
CA GLY A 38 -3.95 9.14 -11.76
C GLY A 38 -3.35 10.46 -12.24
N ARG A 39 -3.65 10.86 -13.49
CA ARG A 39 -3.23 12.18 -14.04
C ARG A 39 -3.80 13.34 -13.23
N ILE A 40 -5.09 13.30 -12.89
CA ILE A 40 -5.75 14.34 -12.09
C ILE A 40 -5.18 14.39 -10.68
N LYS A 41 -4.83 13.25 -10.10
CA LYS A 41 -4.18 13.16 -8.78
C LYS A 41 -2.75 13.73 -8.79
N GLY A 42 -2.04 13.56 -9.90
CA GLY A 42 -0.62 13.91 -10.04
C GLY A 42 0.31 12.71 -9.84
N LEU A 43 -0.21 11.48 -10.04
CA LEU A 43 0.61 10.27 -10.06
C LEU A 43 1.35 10.16 -11.39
N ASP A 44 2.64 9.83 -11.32
CA ASP A 44 3.50 9.58 -12.49
C ASP A 44 3.54 8.09 -12.85
N LEU A 45 3.32 7.20 -11.87
CA LEU A 45 3.33 5.75 -12.03
C LEU A 45 2.25 5.12 -11.16
N ILE A 46 1.48 4.18 -11.73
CA ILE A 46 0.45 3.44 -11.01
C ILE A 46 0.68 1.94 -11.14
N GLY A 47 0.46 1.19 -10.06
CA GLY A 47 0.40 -0.27 -10.13
C GLY A 47 -0.82 -0.72 -10.95
N THR A 48 -0.69 -1.85 -11.65
CA THR A 48 -1.85 -2.44 -12.34
C THR A 48 -2.85 -3.05 -11.36
N GLY A 49 -2.36 -3.48 -10.20
CA GLY A 49 -3.12 -4.35 -9.30
C GLY A 49 -3.40 -5.71 -9.95
N ASP A 50 -3.76 -6.67 -9.14
CA ASP A 50 -4.46 -7.92 -9.49
C ASP A 50 -3.94 -8.71 -10.72
N PHE A 51 -2.67 -8.61 -11.08
CA PHE A 51 -2.12 -9.33 -12.26
C PHE A 51 -2.30 -10.85 -12.18
N THR A 52 -2.69 -11.38 -11.04
CA THR A 52 -3.01 -12.79 -10.84
C THR A 52 -4.35 -13.19 -11.41
N HIS A 53 -5.31 -12.26 -11.53
CA HIS A 53 -6.63 -12.57 -12.06
C HIS A 53 -6.58 -12.76 -13.59
N PRO A 54 -7.03 -13.91 -14.14
CA PRO A 54 -6.81 -14.25 -15.55
C PRO A 54 -7.43 -13.24 -16.53
N LEU A 55 -8.64 -12.77 -16.27
CA LEU A 55 -9.29 -11.80 -17.14
C LEU A 55 -8.63 -10.41 -17.07
N TRP A 56 -8.17 -10.00 -15.87
CA TRP A 56 -7.45 -8.75 -15.74
C TRP A 56 -6.10 -8.79 -16.45
N LEU A 57 -5.35 -9.86 -16.28
CA LEU A 57 -4.07 -10.05 -16.98
C LEU A 57 -4.24 -10.01 -18.51
N GLN A 58 -5.31 -10.62 -19.03
CA GLN A 58 -5.63 -10.52 -20.45
C GLN A 58 -5.85 -9.06 -20.87
N GLU A 59 -6.66 -8.30 -20.14
CA GLU A 59 -6.89 -6.86 -20.43
C GLU A 59 -5.59 -6.05 -20.38
N LEU A 60 -4.70 -6.33 -19.42
CA LEU A 60 -3.39 -5.68 -19.33
C LEU A 60 -2.54 -5.95 -20.57
N LYS A 61 -2.44 -7.22 -21.01
CA LYS A 61 -1.68 -7.63 -22.21
C LYS A 61 -2.24 -7.01 -23.50
N GLU A 62 -3.55 -6.82 -23.60
CA GLU A 62 -4.22 -6.22 -24.77
C GLU A 62 -4.06 -4.70 -24.86
N ASN A 63 -3.90 -4.02 -23.73
CA ASN A 63 -4.00 -2.56 -23.65
C ASN A 63 -2.73 -1.83 -23.24
N LEU A 64 -1.70 -2.55 -22.79
CA LEU A 64 -0.44 -1.97 -22.36
C LEU A 64 0.73 -2.39 -23.28
N THR A 65 1.65 -1.46 -23.50
CA THR A 65 2.90 -1.70 -24.23
C THR A 65 4.08 -1.55 -23.29
N GLU A 66 4.95 -2.57 -23.24
CA GLU A 66 6.11 -2.61 -22.36
C GLU A 66 7.29 -1.83 -22.96
N LYS A 67 7.99 -1.08 -22.09
CA LYS A 67 9.29 -0.49 -22.36
C LYS A 67 10.11 -0.46 -21.06
N ASN A 68 11.24 -1.18 -21.01
CA ASN A 68 12.12 -1.26 -19.84
C ASN A 68 11.44 -1.74 -18.55
N GLY A 69 10.45 -2.63 -18.67
CA GLY A 69 9.66 -3.13 -17.54
C GLY A 69 8.61 -2.14 -16.98
N ILE A 70 8.46 -0.99 -17.60
CA ILE A 70 7.33 -0.07 -17.39
C ILE A 70 6.33 -0.29 -18.53
N PHE A 71 5.04 -0.23 -18.20
CA PHE A 71 3.94 -0.53 -19.12
C PHE A 71 3.15 0.73 -19.41
N PHE A 72 2.97 1.05 -20.66
CA PHE A 72 2.34 2.30 -21.09
C PHE A 72 0.98 2.05 -21.72
N SER A 73 -0.02 2.83 -21.32
CA SER A 73 -1.29 2.91 -22.02
C SER A 73 -1.13 3.52 -23.41
N LYS A 74 -2.17 3.43 -24.26
CA LYS A 74 -2.18 4.05 -25.59
C LYS A 74 -1.95 5.57 -25.59
N THR A 75 -2.22 6.23 -24.49
CA THR A 75 -2.01 7.68 -24.30
C THR A 75 -0.71 8.01 -23.56
N GLY A 76 0.13 7.00 -23.31
CA GLY A 76 1.46 7.17 -22.74
C GLY A 76 1.49 7.32 -21.20
N PHE A 77 0.47 6.88 -20.47
CA PHE A 77 0.51 6.85 -19.01
C PHE A 77 1.22 5.59 -18.52
N ALA A 78 2.07 5.73 -17.49
CA ALA A 78 2.93 4.66 -17.00
C ALA A 78 2.25 3.80 -15.93
N PHE A 79 2.38 2.48 -16.09
CA PHE A 79 1.96 1.45 -15.16
C PHE A 79 3.11 0.51 -14.82
N LEU A 80 3.06 -0.09 -13.63
CA LEU A 80 3.94 -1.20 -13.21
C LEU A 80 3.07 -2.43 -12.97
N LEU A 81 3.53 -3.62 -13.36
CA LEU A 81 2.81 -4.86 -13.06
C LEU A 81 2.86 -5.14 -11.56
N THR A 82 1.70 -5.07 -10.91
CA THR A 82 1.57 -5.33 -9.47
C THR A 82 0.41 -6.27 -9.19
N GLY A 83 0.44 -6.90 -8.02
CA GLY A 83 -0.65 -7.72 -7.53
C GLY A 83 -0.50 -8.00 -6.05
N GLU A 84 -1.60 -8.22 -5.36
CA GLU A 84 -1.60 -8.61 -3.96
C GLU A 84 -1.97 -10.09 -3.81
N ILE A 85 -1.27 -10.78 -2.92
CA ILE A 85 -1.51 -12.19 -2.59
C ILE A 85 -1.87 -12.30 -1.11
N SER A 86 -2.89 -13.08 -0.79
CA SER A 86 -3.24 -13.45 0.56
C SER A 86 -2.67 -14.82 0.93
N LEU A 87 -1.78 -14.88 1.91
CA LEU A 87 -1.24 -16.12 2.46
C LEU A 87 -1.96 -16.45 3.77
N ILE A 88 -2.62 -17.63 3.82
CA ILE A 88 -3.32 -18.12 5.01
C ILE A 88 -2.82 -19.52 5.32
N TYR A 89 -2.09 -19.69 6.41
CA TYR A 89 -1.46 -20.95 6.79
C TYR A 89 -1.29 -21.07 8.30
N THR A 90 -0.77 -22.21 8.76
CA THR A 90 -0.48 -22.45 10.18
C THR A 90 1.03 -22.53 10.39
N GLN A 91 1.53 -21.70 11.27
CA GLN A 91 2.89 -21.72 11.82
C GLN A 91 2.77 -21.33 13.28
N GLU A 92 2.88 -22.32 14.20
CA GLU A 92 2.56 -22.23 15.64
C GLU A 92 1.08 -21.87 15.90
N ARG A 93 0.56 -20.86 15.21
CA ARG A 93 -0.83 -20.42 15.20
C ARG A 93 -1.30 -20.11 13.77
N GLY A 94 -2.58 -19.78 13.59
CA GLY A 94 -3.08 -19.32 12.29
C GLY A 94 -2.44 -18.00 11.87
N ARG A 95 -1.79 -17.98 10.72
CA ARG A 95 -1.16 -16.78 10.14
C ARG A 95 -1.96 -16.32 8.93
N LYS A 96 -2.12 -15.01 8.79
CA LYS A 96 -2.77 -14.38 7.64
C LYS A 96 -1.96 -13.15 7.28
N VAL A 97 -1.43 -13.13 6.07
CA VAL A 97 -0.54 -12.06 5.59
C VAL A 97 -0.90 -11.69 4.16
N HIS A 98 -0.90 -10.40 3.87
CA HIS A 98 -0.95 -9.89 2.50
C HIS A 98 0.44 -9.45 2.05
N LEU A 99 0.77 -9.78 0.82
CA LEU A 99 2.02 -9.40 0.17
C LEU A 99 1.73 -8.75 -1.17
N VAL A 100 2.23 -7.54 -1.37
CA VAL A 100 2.28 -6.89 -2.68
C VAL A 100 3.48 -7.41 -3.44
N LEU A 101 3.28 -7.72 -4.71
CA LEU A 101 4.30 -8.15 -5.65
C LEU A 101 4.48 -7.11 -6.73
N LEU A 102 5.73 -6.77 -7.06
CA LEU A 102 6.09 -6.00 -8.24
C LEU A 102 6.82 -6.94 -9.21
N ALA A 103 6.36 -7.02 -10.45
CA ALA A 103 6.89 -7.95 -11.45
C ALA A 103 7.50 -7.21 -12.64
N PRO A 104 8.68 -7.67 -13.16
CA PRO A 104 9.42 -6.98 -14.22
C PRO A 104 8.79 -7.13 -15.62
N SER A 105 8.01 -8.19 -15.84
CA SER A 105 7.49 -8.51 -17.18
C SER A 105 6.25 -9.40 -17.12
N PHE A 106 5.47 -9.44 -18.21
CA PHE A 106 4.39 -10.41 -18.36
C PHE A 106 4.88 -11.86 -18.31
N GLU A 107 6.11 -12.15 -18.76
CA GLU A 107 6.69 -13.49 -18.65
C GLU A 107 6.88 -13.92 -17.20
N ALA A 108 7.38 -13.01 -16.34
CA ALA A 108 7.50 -13.27 -14.90
C ALA A 108 6.12 -13.51 -14.28
N VAL A 109 5.13 -12.68 -14.63
CA VAL A 109 3.73 -12.84 -14.17
C VAL A 109 3.14 -14.18 -14.62
N ASP A 110 3.34 -14.60 -15.86
CA ASP A 110 2.86 -15.89 -16.38
C ASP A 110 3.49 -17.07 -15.62
N LYS A 111 4.77 -17.00 -15.28
CA LYS A 111 5.46 -18.02 -14.46
C LYS A 111 4.93 -18.06 -13.03
N ILE A 112 4.69 -16.89 -12.41
CA ILE A 112 4.03 -16.80 -11.08
C ILE A 112 2.67 -17.47 -11.15
N ASN A 113 1.84 -17.07 -12.10
CA ASN A 113 0.47 -17.54 -12.24
C ASN A 113 0.40 -19.04 -12.52
N SER A 114 1.28 -19.56 -13.41
CA SER A 114 1.37 -20.99 -13.69
C SER A 114 1.75 -21.81 -12.45
N TRP A 115 2.62 -21.28 -11.59
CA TRP A 115 2.92 -21.93 -10.32
C TRP A 115 1.75 -21.83 -9.35
N LEU A 116 1.09 -20.68 -9.22
CA LEU A 116 -0.07 -20.50 -8.34
C LEU A 116 -1.23 -21.41 -8.73
N ASP A 117 -1.45 -21.68 -10.03
CA ASP A 117 -2.47 -22.61 -10.52
C ASP A 117 -2.22 -24.05 -10.03
N THR A 118 -0.99 -24.42 -9.66
CA THR A 118 -0.70 -25.71 -8.99
C THR A 118 -1.07 -25.72 -7.51
N LYS A 119 -1.34 -24.55 -6.90
CA LYS A 119 -1.63 -24.37 -5.48
C LYS A 119 -3.11 -24.09 -5.19
N GLY A 120 -3.81 -23.54 -6.15
CA GLY A 120 -5.23 -23.20 -5.98
C GLY A 120 -5.77 -22.33 -7.11
N ARG A 121 -7.03 -21.92 -6.96
CA ARG A 121 -7.69 -21.03 -7.91
C ARG A 121 -7.30 -19.57 -7.66
N ARG A 122 -7.27 -18.77 -8.74
CA ARG A 122 -7.02 -17.32 -8.70
C ARG A 122 -8.04 -16.49 -9.50
N ASP A 123 -9.09 -17.13 -10.02
CA ASP A 123 -10.11 -16.54 -10.89
C ASP A 123 -11.37 -16.04 -10.16
N TYR A 124 -11.35 -16.04 -8.82
CA TYR A 124 -12.51 -15.67 -7.99
C TYR A 124 -12.34 -14.33 -7.25
N ASP A 125 -11.12 -13.83 -7.21
CA ASP A 125 -10.77 -12.56 -6.56
C ASP A 125 -9.43 -12.04 -7.15
N GLY A 126 -9.28 -10.74 -7.34
CA GLY A 126 -8.01 -10.13 -7.76
C GLY A 126 -6.88 -10.38 -6.76
N ARG A 127 -7.22 -10.57 -5.48
CA ARG A 127 -6.33 -10.97 -4.39
C ARG A 127 -6.62 -12.41 -3.94
N PRO A 128 -6.11 -13.42 -4.66
CA PRO A 128 -6.38 -14.82 -4.35
C PRO A 128 -5.67 -15.28 -3.07
N ILE A 129 -6.27 -16.28 -2.41
CA ILE A 129 -5.80 -16.86 -1.15
C ILE A 129 -5.05 -18.16 -1.42
N PHE A 130 -3.86 -18.30 -0.84
CA PHE A 130 -3.06 -19.52 -0.92
C PHE A 130 -2.60 -20.02 0.45
N LYS A 131 -2.56 -21.34 0.62
CA LYS A 131 -2.02 -22.01 1.80
C LYS A 131 -0.53 -22.28 1.62
N ILE A 132 0.27 -21.22 1.66
CA ILE A 132 1.73 -21.25 1.48
C ILE A 132 2.33 -20.37 2.59
N SER A 133 3.47 -20.78 3.18
CA SER A 133 4.20 -19.96 4.13
C SER A 133 4.85 -18.75 3.44
N CYS A 134 5.10 -17.66 4.19
CA CYS A 134 5.83 -16.50 3.66
C CYS A 134 7.23 -16.88 3.19
N GLU A 135 7.93 -17.78 3.90
CA GLU A 135 9.26 -18.26 3.54
C GLU A 135 9.24 -19.05 2.22
N ASP A 136 8.36 -20.06 2.08
CA ASP A 136 8.25 -20.86 0.86
C ASP A 136 7.81 -20.02 -0.33
N PHE A 137 6.92 -19.06 -0.11
CA PHE A 137 6.46 -18.14 -1.15
C PHE A 137 7.61 -17.28 -1.66
N ALA A 138 8.38 -16.65 -0.77
CA ALA A 138 9.52 -15.82 -1.13
C ALA A 138 10.64 -16.66 -1.80
N ALA A 139 10.92 -17.86 -1.30
CA ALA A 139 11.88 -18.78 -1.90
C ALA A 139 11.49 -19.16 -3.34
N LYS A 140 10.20 -19.44 -3.57
CA LYS A 140 9.71 -19.78 -4.91
C LYS A 140 9.80 -18.62 -5.87
N LEU A 141 9.37 -17.43 -5.48
CA LEU A 141 9.45 -16.25 -6.36
C LEU A 141 10.89 -15.95 -6.79
N LYS A 142 11.87 -16.14 -5.90
CA LYS A 142 13.30 -16.05 -6.23
C LYS A 142 13.71 -16.98 -7.37
N THR A 143 13.17 -18.20 -7.41
CA THR A 143 13.50 -19.16 -8.48
C THR A 143 12.80 -18.84 -9.80
N ILE A 144 11.74 -18.04 -9.78
CA ILE A 144 11.01 -17.59 -10.98
C ILE A 144 11.74 -16.42 -11.63
N ASP A 145 11.99 -15.37 -10.86
CA ASP A 145 12.77 -14.20 -11.27
C ASP A 145 13.25 -13.45 -10.01
N ASP A 146 14.56 -13.24 -9.89
CA ASP A 146 15.17 -12.58 -8.73
C ASP A 146 14.83 -11.07 -8.66
N LYS A 147 14.34 -10.48 -9.75
CA LYS A 147 13.89 -9.09 -9.81
C LYS A 147 12.52 -8.88 -9.17
N ILE A 148 11.68 -9.91 -9.01
CA ILE A 148 10.39 -9.77 -8.36
C ILE A 148 10.58 -9.20 -6.96
N GLU A 149 9.91 -8.09 -6.66
CA GLU A 149 9.92 -7.49 -5.32
C GLU A 149 8.72 -7.97 -4.52
N ILE A 150 8.95 -8.23 -3.23
CA ILE A 150 7.95 -8.71 -2.27
C ILE A 150 7.86 -7.70 -1.15
N ILE A 151 6.67 -7.13 -0.95
CA ILE A 151 6.43 -6.09 0.02
C ILE A 151 5.30 -6.53 0.95
N PRO A 152 5.53 -6.70 2.26
CA PRO A 152 4.44 -6.86 3.23
C PRO A 152 3.48 -5.68 3.17
N ALA A 153 2.23 -5.96 2.78
CA ALA A 153 1.19 -4.97 2.59
C ALA A 153 0.66 -4.46 3.93
N HIS A 154 0.35 -3.14 4.04
CA HIS A 154 -0.26 -2.52 5.23
C HIS A 154 0.17 -3.22 6.53
N ALA A 155 1.49 -3.22 6.77
CA ALA A 155 2.22 -4.17 7.60
C ALA A 155 1.70 -4.31 9.04
N TRP A 156 1.03 -3.30 9.58
CA TRP A 156 0.58 -3.23 10.96
C TRP A 156 -0.91 -3.52 11.17
N THR A 157 -1.71 -3.65 10.11
CA THR A 157 -3.14 -3.91 10.28
C THR A 157 -3.37 -5.18 11.10
N PRO A 158 -4.29 -5.18 12.10
CA PRO A 158 -4.49 -6.30 13.01
C PRO A 158 -4.70 -7.63 12.28
N HIS A 159 -5.46 -7.60 11.20
CA HIS A 159 -5.69 -8.73 10.31
C HIS A 159 -4.89 -8.54 9.03
N PHE A 160 -4.24 -9.58 8.55
CA PHE A 160 -3.45 -9.64 7.32
C PHE A 160 -2.18 -8.77 7.26
N GLY A 161 -1.88 -7.95 8.25
CA GLY A 161 -0.58 -7.29 8.37
C GLY A 161 0.50 -8.24 8.85
N ILE A 162 1.74 -8.11 8.33
CA ILE A 162 2.87 -8.96 8.74
C ILE A 162 3.17 -8.84 10.25
N PHE A 163 2.97 -7.66 10.83
CA PHE A 163 3.09 -7.39 12.27
C PHE A 163 1.73 -7.29 12.99
N GLY A 164 0.64 -7.67 12.32
CA GLY A 164 -0.71 -7.53 12.86
C GLY A 164 -0.94 -8.28 14.18
N SER A 165 -1.64 -7.65 15.12
CA SER A 165 -1.89 -8.20 16.47
C SER A 165 -2.66 -9.53 16.45
N GLU A 166 -3.53 -9.75 15.46
CA GLU A 166 -4.39 -10.94 15.39
C GLU A 166 -3.73 -12.13 14.68
N SER A 167 -2.99 -11.89 13.61
CA SER A 167 -2.50 -12.96 12.75
C SER A 167 -1.09 -12.79 12.21
N GLY A 168 -0.40 -11.73 12.63
CA GLY A 168 0.96 -11.41 12.20
C GLY A 168 2.04 -12.11 13.03
N PHE A 169 3.25 -11.60 12.86
CA PHE A 169 4.50 -12.08 13.47
C PHE A 169 5.12 -10.97 14.31
N ASP A 170 6.11 -11.32 15.12
CA ASP A 170 6.84 -10.34 15.94
C ASP A 170 8.10 -9.82 15.21
N SER A 171 8.55 -10.49 14.16
CA SER A 171 9.68 -10.05 13.33
C SER A 171 9.55 -10.55 11.89
N LEU A 172 10.25 -9.88 10.95
CA LEU A 172 10.40 -10.36 9.58
C LEU A 172 11.13 -11.70 9.52
N LYS A 173 12.09 -11.92 10.44
CA LYS A 173 12.82 -13.18 10.53
C LYS A 173 11.92 -14.34 10.88
N GLU A 174 10.97 -14.16 11.80
CA GLU A 174 9.96 -15.18 12.14
C GLU A 174 9.08 -15.53 10.92
N ALA A 175 8.69 -14.52 10.14
CA ALA A 175 7.81 -14.71 9.00
C ALA A 175 8.51 -15.33 7.77
N PHE A 176 9.69 -14.85 7.43
CA PHE A 176 10.38 -15.17 6.17
C PHE A 176 11.59 -16.10 6.33
N GLY A 177 11.96 -16.49 7.54
CA GLY A 177 13.01 -17.46 7.81
C GLY A 177 14.33 -17.14 7.10
N SER A 178 14.80 -18.06 6.27
CA SER A 178 16.01 -17.91 5.45
C SER A 178 15.86 -16.86 4.32
N GLN A 179 14.64 -16.45 3.99
CA GLN A 179 14.34 -15.49 2.93
C GLN A 179 14.20 -14.04 3.41
N VAL A 180 14.42 -13.75 4.70
CA VAL A 180 14.24 -12.41 5.29
C VAL A 180 15.03 -11.31 4.56
N ASN A 181 16.19 -11.62 4.01
CA ASN A 181 17.01 -10.67 3.26
C ASN A 181 16.42 -10.26 1.91
N ARG A 182 15.37 -10.92 1.45
CA ARG A 182 14.62 -10.54 0.25
C ARG A 182 13.54 -9.50 0.50
N ILE A 183 13.27 -9.18 1.76
CA ILE A 183 12.29 -8.16 2.12
C ILE A 183 13.05 -6.84 2.27
N HIS A 184 12.92 -5.98 1.26
CA HIS A 184 13.65 -4.72 1.20
C HIS A 184 12.79 -3.53 1.63
N ALA A 185 11.46 -3.69 1.62
CA ALA A 185 10.52 -2.64 1.96
C ALA A 185 9.37 -3.16 2.82
N ILE A 186 8.73 -2.23 3.53
CA ILE A 186 7.51 -2.42 4.31
C ILE A 186 6.52 -1.32 3.93
N GLU A 187 5.27 -1.68 3.69
CA GLU A 187 4.21 -0.71 3.43
C GLU A 187 3.56 -0.25 4.75
N THR A 188 3.47 1.07 4.91
CA THR A 188 2.85 1.70 6.09
C THR A 188 1.38 1.31 6.23
N GLY A 189 0.61 1.49 5.15
CA GLY A 189 -0.84 1.47 5.18
C GLY A 189 -1.40 2.63 6.03
N ILE A 190 -2.64 3.01 5.80
CA ILE A 190 -3.28 4.23 6.34
C ILE A 190 -3.28 4.37 7.88
N SER A 191 -2.92 3.35 8.64
CA SER A 191 -2.94 3.37 10.11
C SER A 191 -1.55 3.52 10.75
N SER A 192 -0.49 3.58 9.96
CA SER A 192 0.88 3.85 10.42
C SER A 192 1.61 4.80 9.46
N ASP A 193 2.69 5.37 9.91
CA ASP A 193 3.56 6.27 9.15
C ASP A 193 5.04 5.83 9.25
N PRO A 194 5.96 6.45 8.49
CA PRO A 194 7.38 6.13 8.57
C PRO A 194 7.98 6.29 9.97
N ALA A 195 7.55 7.30 10.74
CA ALA A 195 8.08 7.54 12.08
C ALA A 195 7.71 6.40 13.04
N MET A 196 6.49 5.89 12.96
CA MET A 196 6.05 4.72 13.72
C MET A 196 6.87 3.47 13.35
N ASN A 197 7.08 3.22 12.05
CA ASN A 197 7.85 2.07 11.57
C ASN A 197 9.32 2.11 12.02
N LEU A 198 9.96 3.27 11.99
CA LEU A 198 11.36 3.45 12.37
C LEU A 198 11.64 3.26 13.87
N ARG A 199 10.60 3.12 14.71
CA ARG A 199 10.73 2.72 16.11
C ARG A 199 11.17 1.26 16.30
N VAL A 200 11.09 0.45 15.24
CA VAL A 200 11.52 -0.96 15.22
C VAL A 200 12.86 -1.08 14.50
N THR A 201 13.92 -1.50 15.19
CA THR A 201 15.30 -1.48 14.67
C THR A 201 15.46 -2.29 13.38
N GLU A 202 14.81 -3.45 13.25
CA GLU A 202 14.90 -4.26 12.02
C GLU A 202 14.37 -3.53 10.77
N LEU A 203 13.48 -2.54 10.93
CA LEU A 203 12.90 -1.77 9.84
C LEU A 203 13.73 -0.56 9.41
N GLN A 204 14.69 -0.11 10.22
CA GLN A 204 15.50 1.07 9.94
C GLN A 204 16.37 0.91 8.68
N SER A 205 16.70 -0.32 8.31
CA SER A 205 17.42 -0.65 7.06
C SER A 205 16.52 -0.86 5.85
N LYS A 206 15.20 -0.86 6.03
CA LYS A 206 14.22 -1.11 4.97
C LYS A 206 13.69 0.19 4.38
N SER A 207 13.24 0.15 3.13
CA SER A 207 12.41 1.23 2.60
C SER A 207 11.04 1.20 3.26
N ILE A 208 10.68 2.29 3.91
CA ILE A 208 9.31 2.48 4.39
C ILE A 208 8.56 3.17 3.27
N ILE A 209 7.64 2.45 2.66
CA ILE A 209 6.86 2.89 1.50
C ILE A 209 5.39 3.02 1.85
N SER A 210 4.67 3.78 1.06
CA SER A 210 3.25 4.01 1.26
C SER A 210 2.51 3.90 -0.06
N PHE A 211 1.38 3.17 -0.06
CA PHE A 211 0.48 3.03 -1.18
C PHE A 211 -0.96 2.99 -0.69
N SER A 212 -1.92 3.29 -1.56
CA SER A 212 -3.28 3.60 -1.15
C SER A 212 -4.16 2.39 -0.80
N ASP A 213 -3.81 1.18 -1.22
CA ASP A 213 -4.70 -0.01 -1.19
C ASP A 213 -6.09 0.34 -1.74
N SER A 214 -6.09 0.99 -2.91
CA SER A 214 -7.32 1.59 -3.44
C SER A 214 -8.24 0.54 -4.06
N HIS A 215 -9.49 0.52 -3.58
CA HIS A 215 -10.59 -0.28 -4.10
C HIS A 215 -11.52 0.53 -5.02
N SER A 216 -11.12 1.75 -5.38
CA SER A 216 -11.84 2.62 -6.31
C SER A 216 -10.92 3.67 -6.91
N TYR A 217 -11.27 4.13 -8.12
CA TYR A 217 -10.52 5.15 -8.87
C TYR A 217 -10.75 6.60 -8.38
N TRP A 218 -11.62 6.81 -7.39
CA TRP A 218 -11.93 8.16 -6.91
C TRP A 218 -10.72 8.83 -6.25
N PRO A 219 -10.50 10.14 -6.45
CA PRO A 219 -9.28 10.83 -6.01
C PRO A 219 -9.11 10.88 -4.47
N TRP A 220 -10.17 10.65 -3.71
CA TRP A 220 -10.06 10.47 -2.25
C TRP A 220 -9.67 9.04 -1.82
N ARG A 221 -9.35 8.16 -2.79
CA ARG A 221 -8.84 6.81 -2.56
C ARG A 221 -7.53 6.58 -3.30
N LEU A 222 -7.55 6.67 -4.65
CA LEU A 222 -6.36 6.54 -5.48
C LEU A 222 -5.34 7.63 -5.13
N GLY A 223 -4.10 7.23 -4.83
CA GLY A 223 -3.02 8.13 -4.48
C GLY A 223 -3.24 8.94 -3.19
N ARG A 224 -4.16 8.51 -2.30
CA ARG A 224 -4.25 9.12 -0.96
C ARG A 224 -3.01 8.87 -0.13
N GLU A 225 -2.30 7.80 -0.44
CA GLU A 225 -0.96 7.47 -0.02
C GLU A 225 -0.14 7.12 -1.25
N ALA A 226 1.12 7.51 -1.28
CA ALA A 226 2.02 7.29 -2.41
C ALA A 226 3.48 7.29 -1.97
N THR A 227 4.34 6.61 -2.73
CA THR A 227 5.79 6.66 -2.56
C THR A 227 6.39 7.61 -3.57
N ILE A 228 7.43 8.34 -3.18
CA ILE A 228 8.11 9.36 -3.98
C ILE A 228 9.47 8.82 -4.41
N PHE A 229 9.66 8.74 -5.73
CA PHE A 229 10.89 8.27 -6.37
C PHE A 229 11.66 9.43 -7.01
N SER A 230 12.96 9.24 -7.20
CA SER A 230 13.81 10.16 -7.97
C SER A 230 13.88 9.80 -9.45
N CYS A 231 13.60 8.56 -9.81
CA CYS A 231 13.60 8.05 -11.18
C CYS A 231 12.60 6.88 -11.33
N ILE A 232 11.84 6.90 -12.42
CA ILE A 232 10.87 5.84 -12.78
C ILE A 232 11.01 5.43 -14.25
N ASP A 233 12.18 5.59 -14.86
CA ASP A 233 12.40 5.37 -16.29
C ASP A 233 12.42 3.88 -16.68
N SER A 234 12.69 3.02 -15.69
CA SER A 234 12.68 1.57 -15.84
C SER A 234 12.22 0.86 -14.56
N PHE A 235 11.81 -0.40 -14.70
CA PHE A 235 11.54 -1.28 -13.55
C PHE A 235 12.78 -1.36 -12.63
N ASP A 236 13.97 -1.50 -13.21
CA ASP A 236 15.22 -1.63 -12.47
C ASP A 236 15.53 -0.35 -11.66
N ASP A 237 15.15 0.84 -12.13
CA ASP A 237 15.30 2.10 -11.37
C ASP A 237 14.40 2.12 -10.14
N VAL A 238 13.11 1.78 -10.31
CA VAL A 238 12.14 1.71 -9.21
C VAL A 238 12.59 0.69 -8.16
N ILE A 239 12.97 -0.53 -8.59
CA ILE A 239 13.37 -1.60 -7.67
C ILE A 239 14.70 -1.27 -6.98
N ARG A 240 15.65 -0.64 -7.66
CA ARG A 240 16.90 -0.19 -7.05
C ARG A 240 16.65 0.82 -5.93
N GLU A 241 15.79 1.83 -6.14
CA GLU A 241 15.46 2.79 -5.08
C GLU A 241 14.78 2.12 -3.88
N ILE A 242 13.91 1.14 -4.12
CA ILE A 242 13.28 0.35 -3.05
C ILE A 242 14.34 -0.48 -2.32
N ARG A 243 15.15 -1.27 -3.03
CA ARG A 243 16.12 -2.21 -2.45
C ARG A 243 17.26 -1.53 -1.70
N GLU A 244 17.70 -0.39 -2.19
CA GLU A 244 18.80 0.38 -1.61
C GLU A 244 18.33 1.44 -0.59
N ASN A 245 17.03 1.45 -0.26
CA ASN A 245 16.41 2.43 0.64
C ASN A 245 16.66 3.89 0.20
N LYS A 246 16.58 4.15 -1.13
CA LYS A 246 16.86 5.45 -1.76
C LYS A 246 15.61 6.20 -2.24
N ILE A 247 14.42 5.72 -1.94
CA ILE A 247 13.19 6.49 -2.19
C ILE A 247 13.31 7.87 -1.54
N LEU A 248 12.72 8.88 -2.15
CA LEU A 248 12.82 10.26 -1.64
C LEU A 248 11.89 10.52 -0.46
N GLY A 249 10.76 9.81 -0.38
CA GLY A 249 9.78 9.99 0.68
C GLY A 249 8.44 9.36 0.40
N THR A 250 7.42 9.80 1.15
CA THR A 250 6.05 9.31 1.05
C THR A 250 5.03 10.44 1.16
N VAL A 251 3.84 10.17 0.65
CA VAL A 251 2.61 10.91 0.92
C VAL A 251 1.80 10.03 1.86
N GLU A 252 1.40 10.57 3.00
CA GLU A 252 0.72 9.84 4.06
C GLU A 252 -0.56 10.57 4.50
N ALA A 253 -1.58 9.82 4.84
CA ALA A 253 -2.64 10.34 5.70
C ALA A 253 -2.17 10.28 7.16
N ASN A 254 -2.73 11.14 8.04
CA ASN A 254 -2.44 10.99 9.47
C ASN A 254 -2.89 9.59 9.95
N PRO A 255 -2.04 8.81 10.65
CA PRO A 255 -2.36 7.45 11.07
C PRO A 255 -3.65 7.32 11.88
N ALA A 256 -4.00 8.34 12.68
CA ALA A 256 -5.24 8.39 13.44
C ALA A 256 -6.50 8.41 12.55
N TYR A 257 -6.36 8.71 11.27
CA TYR A 257 -7.43 8.59 10.27
C TYR A 257 -7.76 7.14 9.94
N GLY A 258 -6.81 6.24 10.13
CA GLY A 258 -6.99 4.81 9.92
C GLY A 258 -7.83 4.15 11.03
N LYS A 259 -8.87 3.44 10.63
CA LYS A 259 -9.82 2.78 11.56
C LYS A 259 -9.20 1.76 12.53
N TYR A 260 -7.95 1.37 12.30
CA TYR A 260 -7.20 0.40 13.11
C TYR A 260 -6.08 1.03 13.93
N HIS A 261 -5.94 2.35 13.90
CA HIS A 261 -4.86 3.03 14.59
C HIS A 261 -4.95 2.83 16.11
N TYR A 262 -6.11 3.15 16.69
CA TYR A 262 -6.37 3.00 18.13
C TYR A 262 -6.88 1.60 18.48
N ASP A 263 -6.68 1.23 19.74
CA ASP A 263 -7.32 0.04 20.34
C ASP A 263 -8.84 0.24 20.43
N GLY A 264 -9.59 -0.88 20.41
CA GLY A 264 -11.03 -0.68 20.55
C GLY A 264 -11.87 -1.95 20.43
N HIS A 265 -13.19 -1.74 20.57
CA HIS A 265 -14.19 -2.76 20.32
C HIS A 265 -15.29 -2.21 19.42
N ARG A 266 -15.19 -2.51 18.13
CA ARG A 266 -16.04 -1.92 17.08
C ARG A 266 -17.54 -2.10 17.33
N LEU A 267 -17.98 -3.28 17.81
CA LEU A 267 -19.39 -3.55 18.07
C LEU A 267 -19.98 -2.67 19.18
N CYS A 268 -19.14 -2.15 20.07
CA CYS A 268 -19.52 -1.24 21.14
C CYS A 268 -19.28 0.24 20.78
N GLY A 269 -18.71 0.54 19.60
CA GLY A 269 -18.31 1.90 19.23
C GLY A 269 -17.23 2.48 20.17
N PHE A 270 -16.45 1.62 20.83
CA PHE A 270 -15.43 2.03 21.80
C PHE A 270 -14.06 2.02 21.18
N SER A 271 -13.29 3.10 21.36
CA SER A 271 -11.85 3.15 21.05
C SER A 271 -11.13 3.91 22.15
N CYS A 272 -9.84 3.61 22.35
CA CYS A 272 -9.01 4.18 23.40
C CYS A 272 -7.53 4.16 23.03
N SER A 273 -6.73 4.95 23.77
CA SER A 273 -5.27 4.97 23.65
C SER A 273 -4.62 3.73 24.26
N VAL A 274 -3.30 3.55 24.02
CA VAL A 274 -2.50 2.46 24.59
C VAL A 274 -2.51 2.53 26.12
N GLU A 275 -2.41 3.73 26.70
CA GLU A 275 -2.43 3.93 28.15
C GLU A 275 -3.77 3.54 28.79
N GLU A 276 -4.87 3.86 28.11
CA GLU A 276 -6.21 3.47 28.56
C GLU A 276 -6.42 1.96 28.44
N THR A 277 -5.93 1.35 27.37
CA THR A 277 -5.95 -0.12 27.20
C THR A 277 -5.23 -0.82 28.33
N LYS A 278 -4.03 -0.34 28.75
CA LYS A 278 -3.30 -0.87 29.91
C LYS A 278 -4.12 -0.76 31.21
N LYS A 279 -4.77 0.39 31.45
CA LYS A 279 -5.65 0.58 32.63
C LYS A 279 -6.88 -0.32 32.61
N LEU A 280 -7.42 -0.61 31.44
CA LEU A 280 -8.58 -1.48 31.24
C LEU A 280 -8.20 -2.98 31.17
N ASN A 281 -6.92 -3.35 31.33
CA ASN A 281 -6.42 -4.71 31.16
C ASN A 281 -6.85 -5.34 29.82
N SER A 282 -6.84 -4.54 28.74
CA SER A 282 -7.30 -4.93 27.40
C SER A 282 -8.74 -5.44 27.32
N ILE A 283 -9.61 -5.01 28.26
CA ILE A 283 -11.02 -5.43 28.32
C ILE A 283 -11.93 -4.24 28.03
N CYS A 284 -12.87 -4.44 27.11
CA CYS A 284 -13.87 -3.43 26.76
C CYS A 284 -14.74 -3.08 27.98
N PRO A 285 -14.82 -1.80 28.40
CA PRO A 285 -15.61 -1.39 29.56
C PRO A 285 -17.11 -1.60 29.41
N ILE A 286 -17.59 -1.70 28.14
CA ILE A 286 -19.01 -1.83 27.82
C ILE A 286 -19.46 -3.29 27.88
N CYS A 287 -18.83 -4.20 27.11
CA CYS A 287 -19.29 -5.58 26.99
C CYS A 287 -18.39 -6.63 27.66
N LYS A 288 -17.30 -6.20 28.30
CA LYS A 288 -16.35 -7.04 29.02
C LYS A 288 -15.61 -8.09 28.15
N ARG A 289 -15.63 -7.93 26.82
CA ARG A 289 -14.84 -8.76 25.89
C ARG A 289 -13.46 -8.14 25.66
N PRO A 290 -12.46 -8.91 25.21
CA PRO A 290 -11.16 -8.37 24.82
C PRO A 290 -11.28 -7.22 23.81
N LEU A 291 -10.43 -6.21 23.95
CA LEU A 291 -10.23 -5.16 22.96
C LEU A 291 -9.40 -5.71 21.79
N LEU A 292 -9.69 -5.27 20.60
CA LEU A 292 -8.79 -5.42 19.44
C LEU A 292 -7.63 -4.44 19.65
N LEU A 293 -6.40 -4.94 19.69
CA LEU A 293 -5.22 -4.10 19.79
C LEU A 293 -4.93 -3.44 18.44
N GLY A 294 -4.89 -2.12 18.46
CA GLY A 294 -4.65 -1.29 17.29
C GLY A 294 -3.19 -1.24 16.87
N VAL A 295 -2.96 -0.49 15.80
CA VAL A 295 -1.63 -0.35 15.21
C VAL A 295 -0.67 0.38 16.16
N GLU A 296 -1.11 1.46 16.82
CA GLU A 296 -0.28 2.21 17.78
C GLU A 296 0.22 1.30 18.92
N ASN A 297 -0.68 0.51 19.51
CA ASN A 297 -0.33 -0.45 20.56
C ASN A 297 0.64 -1.52 20.07
N ARG A 298 0.41 -2.04 18.86
CA ARG A 298 1.27 -3.08 18.29
C ARG A 298 2.67 -2.56 17.99
N VAL A 299 2.79 -1.36 17.42
CA VAL A 299 4.08 -0.69 17.23
C VAL A 299 4.78 -0.48 18.58
N ASP A 300 4.05 0.03 19.59
CA ASP A 300 4.61 0.24 20.93
C ASP A 300 5.13 -1.06 21.56
N SER A 301 4.43 -2.18 21.32
CA SER A 301 4.84 -3.50 21.86
C SER A 301 6.07 -4.09 21.17
N LEU A 302 6.35 -3.75 19.91
CA LEU A 302 7.48 -4.24 19.13
C LEU A 302 8.64 -3.24 19.04
N ALA A 303 8.41 -1.99 19.42
CA ALA A 303 9.45 -0.97 19.48
C ALA A 303 10.51 -1.37 20.51
N ASP A 304 11.76 -1.47 20.09
CA ASP A 304 12.88 -1.86 20.92
C ASP A 304 13.53 -0.68 21.65
N HIS A 305 12.81 0.44 21.75
CA HIS A 305 13.18 1.66 22.48
C HIS A 305 14.61 2.19 22.18
N GLY A 306 15.15 1.79 21.02
CA GLY A 306 16.37 2.36 20.46
C GLY A 306 16.21 3.85 20.17
N LYS A 307 17.30 4.52 19.85
CA LYS A 307 17.25 5.92 19.41
C LYS A 307 16.36 5.99 18.17
N ALA A 308 15.36 6.88 18.21
CA ALA A 308 14.61 7.22 17.01
C ALA A 308 15.62 7.64 15.92
N VAL A 309 15.62 6.93 14.80
CA VAL A 309 16.41 7.33 13.64
C VAL A 309 15.68 8.49 13.01
N GLU A 310 16.39 9.60 12.84
CA GLU A 310 15.85 10.75 12.14
C GLU A 310 15.52 10.36 10.69
N ASN A 311 14.25 10.46 10.33
CA ASN A 311 13.83 10.18 8.96
C ASN A 311 14.30 11.32 8.06
N ALA A 312 15.39 11.11 7.34
CA ALA A 312 15.94 12.07 6.39
C ALA A 312 15.09 12.21 5.10
N LYS A 313 14.02 11.42 4.97
CA LYS A 313 13.13 11.39 3.81
C LYS A 313 11.95 12.35 4.00
N VAL A 314 11.44 12.84 2.87
CA VAL A 314 10.27 13.72 2.88
C VAL A 314 9.02 12.92 3.25
N THR A 315 8.22 13.43 4.16
CA THR A 315 6.87 12.92 4.41
C THR A 315 5.89 14.07 4.24
N PHE A 316 5.01 13.97 3.24
CA PHE A 316 3.88 14.87 3.09
C PHE A 316 2.67 14.27 3.79
N GLU A 317 2.35 14.77 4.99
CA GLU A 317 1.12 14.40 5.69
C GLU A 317 -0.02 15.26 5.15
N ILE A 318 -0.85 14.70 4.27
CA ILE A 318 -1.92 15.41 3.57
C ILE A 318 -3.19 14.58 3.49
N LEU A 319 -4.34 15.26 3.53
CA LEU A 319 -5.62 14.64 3.22
C LEU A 319 -6.00 14.88 1.76
N PRO A 320 -6.74 13.95 1.12
CA PRO A 320 -7.26 14.16 -0.22
C PRO A 320 -8.03 15.48 -0.36
N LEU A 321 -7.79 16.21 -1.44
CA LEU A 321 -8.37 17.54 -1.67
C LEU A 321 -9.91 17.55 -1.57
N HIS A 322 -10.58 16.51 -2.06
CA HIS A 322 -12.03 16.37 -1.91
C HIS A 322 -12.48 16.35 -0.45
N GLU A 323 -11.73 15.69 0.43
CA GLU A 323 -12.06 15.59 1.84
C GLU A 323 -11.83 16.94 2.54
N LEU A 324 -10.77 17.67 2.17
CA LEU A 324 -10.53 19.03 2.65
C LEU A 324 -11.66 19.99 2.25
N ILE A 325 -12.04 20.00 0.96
CA ILE A 325 -13.13 20.84 0.47
C ILE A 325 -14.46 20.44 1.13
N SER A 326 -14.72 19.15 1.27
CA SER A 326 -15.90 18.60 1.95
C SER A 326 -16.02 19.10 3.38
N SER A 327 -14.92 19.04 4.12
CA SER A 327 -14.84 19.50 5.51
C SER A 327 -15.07 21.02 5.61
N VAL A 328 -14.37 21.84 4.82
CA VAL A 328 -14.49 23.29 4.83
C VAL A 328 -15.91 23.75 4.46
N LYS A 329 -16.54 23.09 3.49
CA LYS A 329 -17.89 23.42 3.05
C LYS A 329 -18.99 22.77 3.89
N ASN A 330 -18.64 21.88 4.80
CA ASN A 330 -19.59 21.05 5.57
C ASN A 330 -20.60 20.32 4.67
N LEU A 331 -20.10 19.69 3.61
CA LEU A 331 -20.88 18.98 2.60
C LEU A 331 -20.32 17.56 2.40
N GLY A 332 -21.14 16.63 1.92
CA GLY A 332 -20.67 15.29 1.58
C GLY A 332 -19.62 15.34 0.44
N VAL A 333 -18.58 14.50 0.52
CA VAL A 333 -17.46 14.42 -0.44
C VAL A 333 -17.91 14.24 -1.91
N ARG A 334 -19.09 13.67 -2.15
CA ARG A 334 -19.67 13.46 -3.48
C ARG A 334 -20.60 14.57 -3.95
N SER A 335 -20.79 15.65 -3.14
CA SER A 335 -21.72 16.70 -3.52
C SER A 335 -21.24 17.50 -4.72
N LYS A 336 -22.18 17.99 -5.53
CA LYS A 336 -21.91 18.79 -6.72
C LYS A 336 -21.02 20.01 -6.42
N LYS A 337 -21.26 20.69 -5.30
CA LYS A 337 -20.49 21.87 -4.87
C LYS A 337 -19.05 21.55 -4.50
N VAL A 338 -18.78 20.35 -3.95
CA VAL A 338 -17.39 19.89 -3.70
C VAL A 338 -16.68 19.62 -5.03
N TRP A 339 -17.36 18.97 -5.99
CA TRP A 339 -16.80 18.73 -7.31
C TRP A 339 -16.54 20.01 -8.10
N GLU A 340 -17.43 20.99 -8.05
CA GLU A 340 -17.25 22.29 -8.70
C GLU A 340 -15.97 22.99 -8.20
N GLU A 341 -15.74 22.99 -6.89
CA GLU A 341 -14.55 23.60 -6.30
C GLU A 341 -13.28 22.80 -6.63
N TYR A 342 -13.37 21.48 -6.49
CA TYR A 342 -12.26 20.60 -6.84
C TYR A 342 -11.81 20.83 -8.29
N ASN A 343 -12.74 20.83 -9.24
CA ASN A 343 -12.42 20.99 -10.65
C ASN A 343 -11.80 22.37 -10.95
N LYS A 344 -12.25 23.45 -10.30
CA LYS A 344 -11.63 24.79 -10.43
C LYS A 344 -10.16 24.79 -9.97
N LEU A 345 -9.87 24.11 -8.86
CA LEU A 345 -8.50 24.01 -8.35
C LEU A 345 -7.64 23.18 -9.31
N ILE A 346 -8.13 22.04 -9.79
CA ILE A 346 -7.41 21.21 -10.76
C ILE A 346 -7.17 21.96 -12.07
N GLU A 347 -8.16 22.70 -12.59
CA GLU A 347 -8.01 23.53 -13.80
C GLU A 347 -6.92 24.59 -13.62
N LYS A 348 -6.84 25.20 -12.45
CA LYS A 348 -5.86 26.25 -12.14
C LYS A 348 -4.45 25.71 -11.93
N PHE A 349 -4.30 24.59 -11.23
CA PHE A 349 -2.99 24.07 -10.77
C PHE A 349 -2.52 22.83 -11.53
N GLY A 350 -3.38 22.18 -12.33
CA GLY A 350 -3.05 21.03 -13.16
C GLY A 350 -3.39 19.67 -12.53
N ASN A 351 -3.05 19.44 -11.27
CA ASN A 351 -3.37 18.21 -10.55
C ASN A 351 -3.49 18.45 -9.04
N GLU A 352 -3.94 17.40 -8.31
CA GLU A 352 -4.22 17.50 -6.88
C GLU A 352 -2.96 17.68 -6.04
N PHE A 353 -1.86 16.99 -6.35
CA PHE A 353 -0.61 17.16 -5.61
C PHE A 353 -0.01 18.55 -5.78
N GLU A 354 -0.14 19.15 -6.96
CA GLU A 354 0.25 20.56 -7.16
C GLU A 354 -0.57 21.51 -6.28
N VAL A 355 -1.88 21.26 -6.12
CA VAL A 355 -2.73 22.04 -5.20
C VAL A 355 -2.30 21.85 -3.75
N LEU A 356 -1.99 20.63 -3.34
CA LEU A 356 -1.77 20.31 -1.91
C LEU A 356 -0.34 20.62 -1.43
N ILE A 357 0.65 20.64 -2.35
CA ILE A 357 2.05 20.78 -2.01
C ILE A 357 2.60 22.17 -2.37
N ASN A 358 2.15 22.77 -3.49
CA ASN A 358 2.73 23.99 -4.04
C ASN A 358 1.79 25.21 -4.05
N ALA A 359 0.49 25.08 -3.71
CA ALA A 359 -0.46 26.19 -3.76
C ALA A 359 -0.46 27.10 -2.52
#